data_8e9ec63394f43a8c5fb6ef43fa60760b
#
_entry.id   8e9ec63394f43a8c5fb6ef43fa60760b
#
_cell.length_a   1.000
_cell.length_b   1.000
_cell.length_c   1.000
_cell.angle_alpha   90.00
_cell.angle_beta   90.00
_cell.angle_gamma   90.00
#
_symmetry.space_group_name_H-M   'P 1'
#
loop_
_entity.id
_entity.type
_entity.pdbx_description
1 polymer ?
#
loop_
_entity_poly.entity_id
_entity_poly.type
_entity_poly.pdbx_seq_one_letter_code
_entity_poly.pdbx_strand_id
1 'polypeptide(L)'
;PTLVIKNTYLEKLFCNKTYKPLTIEETIKICKDIMILFTFADIPIIRLGLQTTDSINDKADVVAGPFASNLGELVESSLICDMVLHYLGDVAEDEVIKISVNPVMTSKLVGNKRRNIDIFRKKLNCEVVVAQNKKLPNETVKVEYNDNCKEFNKKLYADDLIKEGFMGLA
;
A
#
# COMPACT_ATOMS: atom_id res chain seq x y z
N PRO A 1 8.00 -7.29 -10.07
CA PRO A 1 6.94 -7.95 -10.82
C PRO A 1 7.35 -8.12 -12.29
N THR A 2 6.94 -9.22 -12.91
CA THR A 2 7.28 -9.56 -14.29
C THR A 2 6.05 -9.49 -15.17
N LEU A 3 6.17 -8.84 -16.33
CA LEU A 3 5.12 -8.81 -17.35
C LEU A 3 5.42 -9.84 -18.44
N VAL A 4 4.41 -10.50 -18.92
CA VAL A 4 4.44 -11.32 -20.12
C VAL A 4 4.19 -10.43 -21.32
N ILE A 5 5.21 -10.27 -22.15
CA ILE A 5 5.17 -9.42 -23.35
C ILE A 5 5.06 -10.31 -24.59
N LYS A 6 4.30 -9.87 -25.61
CA LYS A 6 4.17 -10.55 -26.89
C LYS A 6 5.51 -10.84 -27.54
N ASN A 7 5.56 -11.92 -28.28
CA ASN A 7 6.75 -12.37 -29.04
C ASN A 7 7.97 -12.67 -28.17
N THR A 8 7.79 -12.89 -26.85
CA THR A 8 8.87 -13.29 -25.95
C THR A 8 8.83 -14.79 -25.62
N TYR A 9 9.94 -15.32 -25.12
CA TYR A 9 9.97 -16.69 -24.62
C TYR A 9 9.01 -16.88 -23.42
N LEU A 10 8.84 -15.86 -22.60
CA LEU A 10 7.94 -15.89 -21.44
C LEU A 10 6.46 -16.04 -21.87
N GLU A 11 6.07 -15.44 -23.01
CA GLU A 11 4.74 -15.67 -23.59
C GLU A 11 4.53 -17.15 -23.94
N LYS A 12 5.54 -17.82 -24.53
CA LYS A 12 5.46 -19.27 -24.84
C LYS A 12 5.26 -20.09 -23.57
N LEU A 13 5.99 -19.78 -22.50
CA LEU A 13 5.84 -20.44 -21.20
C LEU A 13 4.46 -20.20 -20.59
N PHE A 14 3.93 -18.99 -20.72
CA PHE A 14 2.59 -18.65 -20.27
C PHE A 14 1.51 -19.41 -21.06
N CYS A 15 1.58 -19.40 -22.38
CA CYS A 15 0.65 -20.13 -23.24
C CYS A 15 0.67 -21.65 -22.96
N ASN A 16 1.84 -22.21 -22.69
CA ASN A 16 2.01 -23.64 -22.36
C ASN A 16 1.69 -23.95 -20.88
N LYS A 17 1.22 -22.95 -20.10
CA LYS A 17 0.87 -23.07 -18.68
C LYS A 17 2.03 -23.49 -17.76
N THR A 18 3.29 -23.35 -18.22
CA THR A 18 4.51 -23.62 -17.43
C THR A 18 4.96 -22.40 -16.63
N TYR A 19 4.41 -21.22 -16.90
CA TYR A 19 4.60 -19.99 -16.15
C TYR A 19 3.27 -19.33 -15.86
N LYS A 20 3.09 -18.90 -14.61
CA LYS A 20 1.94 -18.10 -14.14
C LYS A 20 2.45 -16.77 -13.59
N PRO A 21 2.13 -15.64 -14.21
CA PRO A 21 2.51 -14.34 -13.66
C PRO A 21 1.72 -14.03 -12.38
N LEU A 22 2.27 -13.16 -11.54
CA LEU A 22 1.58 -12.64 -10.37
C LEU A 22 0.36 -11.82 -10.78
N THR A 23 -0.65 -11.81 -9.94
CA THR A 23 -1.74 -10.84 -10.00
C THR A 23 -1.29 -9.47 -9.46
N ILE A 24 -2.11 -8.43 -9.66
CA ILE A 24 -1.87 -7.11 -9.07
C ILE A 24 -1.89 -7.20 -7.54
N GLU A 25 -2.82 -7.94 -6.97
CA GLU A 25 -2.98 -8.12 -5.52
C GLU A 25 -1.78 -8.84 -4.91
N GLU A 26 -1.33 -9.94 -5.50
CA GLU A 26 -0.13 -10.66 -5.07
C GLU A 26 1.11 -9.75 -5.14
N THR A 27 1.21 -8.97 -6.22
CA THR A 27 2.30 -8.00 -6.39
C THR A 27 2.28 -6.91 -5.33
N ILE A 28 1.10 -6.33 -5.04
CA ILE A 28 0.97 -5.31 -3.99
C ILE A 28 1.40 -5.88 -2.64
N LYS A 29 0.99 -7.11 -2.31
CA LYS A 29 1.39 -7.77 -1.06
C LYS A 29 2.91 -7.90 -0.95
N ILE A 30 3.55 -8.51 -1.95
CA ILE A 30 5.01 -8.70 -1.96
C ILE A 30 5.75 -7.35 -1.91
N CYS A 31 5.28 -6.35 -2.65
CA CYS A 31 5.91 -5.03 -2.64
C CYS A 31 5.76 -4.31 -1.30
N LYS A 32 4.64 -4.48 -0.58
CA LYS A 32 4.50 -3.96 0.79
C LYS A 32 5.51 -4.60 1.73
N ASP A 33 5.65 -5.92 1.70
CA ASP A 33 6.59 -6.65 2.55
C ASP A 33 8.03 -6.16 2.32
N ILE A 34 8.42 -5.98 1.05
CA ILE A 34 9.73 -5.41 0.68
C ILE A 34 9.87 -3.96 1.17
N MET A 35 8.81 -3.15 1.05
CA MET A 35 8.83 -1.76 1.53
C MET A 35 9.03 -1.68 3.05
N ILE A 36 8.39 -2.57 3.81
CA ILE A 36 8.55 -2.66 5.26
C ILE A 36 10.01 -2.96 5.61
N LEU A 37 10.61 -3.99 4.98
CA LEU A 37 12.00 -4.37 5.20
C LEU A 37 12.98 -3.24 4.85
N PHE A 38 12.79 -2.57 3.72
CA PHE A 38 13.66 -1.47 3.29
C PHE A 38 13.50 -0.25 4.17
N THR A 39 12.27 0.06 4.61
CA THR A 39 12.00 1.14 5.56
C THR A 39 12.65 0.86 6.91
N PHE A 40 12.56 -0.38 7.39
CA PHE A 40 13.23 -0.80 8.63
C PHE A 40 14.76 -0.63 8.54
N ALA A 41 15.35 -1.05 7.42
CA ALA A 41 16.79 -0.97 7.17
C ALA A 41 17.29 0.43 6.76
N ASP A 42 16.42 1.45 6.74
CA ASP A 42 16.73 2.81 6.28
C ASP A 42 17.27 2.86 4.82
N ILE A 43 16.83 1.91 3.98
CA ILE A 43 17.17 1.85 2.56
C ILE A 43 16.12 2.60 1.75
N PRO A 44 16.46 3.70 1.06
CA PRO A 44 15.50 4.46 0.29
C PRO A 44 15.03 3.70 -0.96
N ILE A 45 13.72 3.65 -1.16
CA ILE A 45 13.13 3.12 -2.39
C ILE A 45 12.97 4.26 -3.37
N ILE A 46 13.82 4.33 -4.37
CA ILE A 46 13.80 5.40 -5.39
C ILE A 46 12.67 5.20 -6.41
N ARG A 47 12.21 3.95 -6.58
CA ARG A 47 11.14 3.63 -7.53
C ARG A 47 10.49 2.29 -7.23
N LEU A 48 9.18 2.24 -7.45
CA LEU A 48 8.37 1.03 -7.39
C LEU A 48 7.48 0.94 -8.64
N GLY A 49 7.58 -0.17 -9.37
CA GLY A 49 6.89 -0.41 -10.63
C GLY A 49 7.75 -0.20 -11.87
N LEU A 50 7.18 -0.52 -13.01
CA LEU A 50 7.83 -0.37 -14.31
C LEU A 50 7.71 1.06 -14.82
N GLN A 51 8.77 1.53 -15.48
CA GLN A 51 8.67 2.72 -16.31
C GLN A 51 7.98 2.32 -17.60
N THR A 52 6.90 3.02 -17.91
CA THR A 52 6.31 2.93 -19.23
C THR A 52 7.30 3.48 -20.25
N THR A 53 7.73 2.63 -21.17
CA THR A 53 8.43 3.02 -22.40
C THR A 53 7.41 3.08 -23.52
N ASP A 54 7.72 3.74 -24.63
CA ASP A 54 6.78 3.86 -25.77
C ASP A 54 6.25 2.51 -26.24
N SER A 55 7.07 1.45 -26.12
CA SER A 55 6.69 0.07 -26.44
C SER A 55 5.81 -0.64 -25.39
N ILE A 56 5.74 -0.12 -24.16
CA ILE A 56 4.94 -0.70 -23.06
C ILE A 56 3.72 0.19 -22.74
N ASN A 57 3.66 1.41 -23.29
CA ASN A 57 2.52 2.33 -23.13
C ASN A 57 1.24 1.81 -23.75
N ASP A 58 1.35 1.04 -24.83
CA ASP A 58 0.22 0.32 -25.39
C ASP A 58 0.03 -0.99 -24.65
N LYS A 59 -1.07 -1.09 -23.89
CA LYS A 59 -1.55 -2.38 -23.33
C LYS A 59 -1.61 -3.49 -24.38
N ALA A 60 -1.46 -3.14 -25.64
CA ALA A 60 -1.48 -4.05 -26.79
C ALA A 60 -0.36 -5.10 -26.77
N ASP A 61 0.79 -4.81 -26.13
CA ASP A 61 1.92 -5.73 -26.09
C ASP A 61 2.02 -6.55 -24.80
N VAL A 62 1.24 -6.19 -23.77
CA VAL A 62 1.20 -6.93 -22.51
C VAL A 62 0.14 -8.03 -22.58
N VAL A 63 0.58 -9.28 -22.57
CA VAL A 63 -0.29 -10.47 -22.60
C VAL A 63 -0.84 -10.80 -21.21
N ALA A 64 0.00 -10.74 -20.18
CA ALA A 64 -0.38 -11.04 -18.81
C ALA A 64 0.60 -10.44 -17.79
N GLY A 65 0.19 -10.44 -16.51
CA GLY A 65 1.00 -9.95 -15.39
C GLY A 65 0.44 -8.66 -14.77
N PRO A 66 1.07 -8.18 -13.69
CA PRO A 66 0.55 -7.07 -12.89
C PRO A 66 0.85 -5.70 -13.51
N PHE A 67 0.24 -5.41 -14.64
CA PHE A 67 0.40 -4.13 -15.31
C PHE A 67 -0.51 -3.07 -14.69
N ALA A 68 0.09 -2.12 -13.97
CA ALA A 68 -0.56 -0.93 -13.48
C ALA A 68 0.42 0.25 -13.54
N SER A 69 0.06 1.31 -14.26
CA SER A 69 0.89 2.51 -14.39
C SER A 69 1.12 3.22 -13.05
N ASN A 70 0.18 3.06 -12.12
CA ASN A 70 0.21 3.63 -10.77
C ASN A 70 0.51 2.58 -9.69
N LEU A 71 1.22 1.49 -10.01
CA LEU A 71 1.50 0.41 -9.05
C LEU A 71 2.11 0.94 -7.74
N GLY A 72 3.03 1.89 -7.81
CA GLY A 72 3.64 2.50 -6.63
C GLY A 72 2.61 3.14 -5.70
N GLU A 73 1.66 3.89 -6.25
CA GLU A 73 0.56 4.50 -5.46
C GLU A 73 -0.34 3.44 -4.83
N LEU A 74 -0.64 2.36 -5.56
CA LEU A 74 -1.47 1.27 -5.04
C LEU A 74 -0.79 0.57 -3.85
N VAL A 75 0.52 0.33 -3.95
CA VAL A 75 1.31 -0.29 -2.87
C VAL A 75 1.37 0.63 -1.66
N GLU A 76 1.73 1.92 -1.85
CA GLU A 76 1.79 2.89 -0.76
C GLU A 76 0.43 3.09 -0.08
N SER A 77 -0.63 3.19 -0.87
CA SER A 77 -1.99 3.32 -0.34
C SER A 77 -2.42 2.09 0.47
N SER A 78 -2.08 0.90 -0.01
CA SER A 78 -2.34 -0.35 0.71
C SER A 78 -1.52 -0.46 2.00
N LEU A 79 -0.25 -0.01 1.99
CA LEU A 79 0.60 0.03 3.18
C LEU A 79 0.04 0.98 4.25
N ILE A 80 -0.41 2.19 3.84
CA ILE A 80 -1.05 3.15 4.76
C ILE A 80 -2.34 2.56 5.34
N CYS A 81 -3.11 1.83 4.54
CA CYS A 81 -4.31 1.15 5.04
C CYS A 81 -3.97 0.15 6.14
N ASP A 82 -2.97 -0.71 5.92
CA ASP A 82 -2.53 -1.70 6.92
C ASP A 82 -1.98 -1.01 8.18
N MET A 83 -1.19 0.04 8.01
CA MET A 83 -0.65 0.84 9.11
C MET A 83 -1.75 1.46 9.98
N VAL A 84 -2.76 2.07 9.38
CA VAL A 84 -3.91 2.62 10.11
C VAL A 84 -4.65 1.53 10.87
N LEU A 85 -4.92 0.39 10.24
CA LEU A 85 -5.61 -0.73 10.87
C LEU A 85 -4.80 -1.34 12.03
N HIS A 86 -3.48 -1.43 11.90
CA HIS A 86 -2.59 -1.93 12.94
C HIS A 86 -2.68 -1.07 14.22
N TYR A 87 -2.66 0.25 14.09
CA TYR A 87 -2.71 1.15 15.24
C TYR A 87 -4.12 1.42 15.79
N LEU A 88 -5.16 1.01 15.08
CA LEU A 88 -6.57 1.18 15.45
C LEU A 88 -7.28 -0.14 15.81
N GLY A 89 -6.54 -1.24 15.99
CA GLY A 89 -7.12 -2.58 16.13
C GLY A 89 -8.21 -2.76 17.19
N ASP A 90 -8.23 -1.92 18.24
CA ASP A 90 -9.11 -2.05 19.41
C ASP A 90 -10.02 -0.82 19.62
N VAL A 91 -10.44 -0.17 18.54
CA VAL A 91 -11.41 0.94 18.65
C VAL A 91 -12.80 0.35 18.90
N ALA A 92 -13.52 0.93 19.89
CA ALA A 92 -14.89 0.51 20.18
C ALA A 92 -15.84 0.80 19.00
N GLU A 93 -16.89 -0.01 18.89
CA GLU A 93 -17.91 0.17 17.86
C GLU A 93 -18.64 1.51 18.00
N ASP A 94 -19.18 2.02 16.89
CA ASP A 94 -19.95 3.28 16.80
C ASP A 94 -19.19 4.58 17.14
N GLU A 95 -17.86 4.54 17.17
CA GLU A 95 -17.05 5.74 17.37
C GLU A 95 -16.83 6.53 16.07
N VAL A 96 -16.52 7.81 16.23
CA VAL A 96 -16.05 8.66 15.12
C VAL A 96 -14.54 8.76 15.20
N ILE A 97 -13.87 8.24 14.17
CA ILE A 97 -12.42 8.31 14.06
C ILE A 97 -12.06 9.42 13.08
N LYS A 98 -11.26 10.38 13.55
CA LYS A 98 -10.71 11.43 12.70
C LYS A 98 -9.27 11.07 12.33
N ILE A 99 -9.00 10.90 11.03
CA ILE A 99 -7.67 10.62 10.49
C ILE A 99 -7.16 11.88 9.80
N SER A 100 -6.08 12.46 10.33
CA SER A 100 -5.46 13.66 9.80
C SER A 100 -4.12 13.33 9.15
N VAL A 101 -3.88 13.86 7.95
CA VAL A 101 -2.62 13.70 7.21
C VAL A 101 -2.21 15.02 6.55
N ASN A 102 -0.94 15.11 6.16
CA ASN A 102 -0.54 16.20 5.27
C ASN A 102 -1.32 16.13 3.95
N PRO A 103 -1.71 17.26 3.34
CA PRO A 103 -2.48 17.27 2.08
C PRO A 103 -1.90 16.39 0.97
N VAL A 104 -0.57 16.26 0.87
CA VAL A 104 0.11 15.41 -0.14
C VAL A 104 -0.15 13.91 0.06
N MET A 105 -0.58 13.52 1.25
CA MET A 105 -0.88 12.13 1.61
C MET A 105 -2.36 11.76 1.45
N THR A 106 -3.23 12.75 1.21
CA THR A 106 -4.68 12.53 1.23
C THR A 106 -5.13 11.46 0.23
N SER A 107 -4.62 11.49 -1.00
CA SER A 107 -4.97 10.50 -2.02
C SER A 107 -4.54 9.08 -1.63
N LYS A 108 -3.35 8.95 -1.05
CA LYS A 108 -2.81 7.68 -0.58
C LYS A 108 -3.59 7.12 0.61
N LEU A 109 -3.99 7.98 1.56
CA LEU A 109 -4.82 7.58 2.70
C LEU A 109 -6.22 7.14 2.26
N VAL A 110 -6.87 7.91 1.40
CA VAL A 110 -8.24 7.62 0.93
C VAL A 110 -8.25 6.39 0.02
N GLY A 111 -7.20 6.21 -0.77
CA GLY A 111 -7.08 5.12 -1.73
C GLY A 111 -7.93 5.33 -2.99
N ASN A 112 -7.63 4.52 -4.01
CA ASN A 112 -8.37 4.58 -5.27
C ASN A 112 -9.86 4.30 -5.03
N LYS A 113 -10.72 5.18 -5.56
CA LYS A 113 -12.20 5.11 -5.40
C LYS A 113 -12.63 4.99 -3.91
N ARG A 114 -11.90 5.62 -3.00
CA ARG A 114 -12.15 5.61 -1.54
C ARG A 114 -12.01 4.23 -0.86
N ARG A 115 -11.32 3.28 -1.51
CA ARG A 115 -11.19 1.89 -1.05
C ARG A 115 -10.76 1.77 0.41
N ASN A 116 -9.78 2.57 0.85
CA ASN A 116 -9.28 2.47 2.22
C ASN A 116 -10.33 2.94 3.24
N ILE A 117 -11.09 3.99 2.92
CA ILE A 117 -12.17 4.46 3.79
C ILE A 117 -13.25 3.38 3.97
N ASP A 118 -13.61 2.70 2.89
CA ASP A 118 -14.60 1.61 2.96
C ASP A 118 -14.06 0.42 3.78
N ILE A 119 -12.76 0.12 3.67
CA ILE A 119 -12.09 -0.89 4.49
C ILE A 119 -12.10 -0.51 5.96
N PHE A 120 -11.76 0.75 6.30
CA PHE A 120 -11.77 1.24 7.68
C PHE A 120 -13.17 1.12 8.28
N ARG A 121 -14.18 1.68 7.61
CA ARG A 121 -15.58 1.60 8.07
C ARG A 121 -16.03 0.16 8.30
N LYS A 122 -15.72 -0.74 7.36
CA LYS A 122 -16.13 -2.15 7.46
C LYS A 122 -15.39 -2.91 8.56
N LYS A 123 -14.08 -2.67 8.74
CA LYS A 123 -13.28 -3.43 9.71
C LYS A 123 -13.39 -2.90 11.13
N LEU A 124 -13.51 -1.58 11.27
CA LEU A 124 -13.57 -0.92 12.58
C LEU A 124 -15.01 -0.68 13.04
N ASN A 125 -15.99 -0.92 12.18
CA ASN A 125 -17.42 -0.65 12.43
C ASN A 125 -17.65 0.75 13.01
N CYS A 126 -17.03 1.78 12.42
CA CYS A 126 -17.02 3.15 12.90
C CYS A 126 -17.17 4.15 11.76
N GLU A 127 -17.55 5.40 12.10
CA GLU A 127 -17.51 6.50 11.15
C GLU A 127 -16.08 7.03 11.01
N VAL A 128 -15.63 7.27 9.77
CA VAL A 128 -14.27 7.76 9.47
C VAL A 128 -14.34 9.12 8.80
N VAL A 129 -13.73 10.11 9.45
CA VAL A 129 -13.57 11.47 8.94
C VAL A 129 -12.12 11.70 8.58
N VAL A 130 -11.85 12.10 7.32
CA VAL A 130 -10.52 12.45 6.87
C VAL A 130 -10.32 13.96 6.92
N ALA A 131 -9.24 14.41 7.56
CA ALA A 131 -8.86 15.81 7.65
C ALA A 131 -7.46 16.06 7.08
N GLN A 132 -7.24 17.27 6.58
CA GLN A 132 -5.92 17.72 6.13
C GLN A 132 -5.28 18.62 7.18
N ASN A 133 -4.02 18.36 7.50
CA ASN A 133 -3.23 19.17 8.41
C ASN A 133 -1.85 19.46 7.81
N LYS A 134 -1.65 20.68 7.31
CA LYS A 134 -0.37 21.13 6.70
C LYS A 134 0.80 21.14 7.67
N LYS A 135 0.56 21.12 9.00
CA LYS A 135 1.60 21.11 10.02
C LYS A 135 2.16 19.70 10.28
N LEU A 136 1.44 18.65 9.88
CA LEU A 136 1.95 17.29 10.00
C LEU A 136 3.10 17.07 9.00
N PRO A 137 4.18 16.40 9.44
CA PRO A 137 5.22 15.94 8.52
C PRO A 137 4.62 15.08 7.40
N ASN A 138 5.26 15.13 6.22
CA ASN A 138 4.95 14.18 5.17
C ASN A 138 5.12 12.76 5.72
N GLU A 139 4.25 11.83 5.32
CA GLU A 139 4.25 10.44 5.74
C GLU A 139 3.77 10.15 7.18
N THR A 140 3.42 11.19 7.95
CA THR A 140 2.82 11.03 9.28
C THR A 140 1.29 10.98 9.17
N VAL A 141 0.71 10.01 9.86
CA VAL A 141 -0.73 9.87 10.06
C VAL A 141 -1.02 10.17 11.52
N LYS A 142 -1.98 11.05 11.77
CA LYS A 142 -2.50 11.33 13.10
C LYS A 142 -3.93 10.82 13.17
N VAL A 143 -4.23 10.05 14.20
CA VAL A 143 -5.58 9.52 14.45
C VAL A 143 -6.07 10.01 15.81
N GLU A 144 -7.28 10.53 15.80
CA GLU A 144 -7.98 11.06 16.98
C GLU A 144 -9.33 10.34 17.12
N TYR A 145 -9.59 9.71 18.26
CA TYR A 145 -10.85 9.05 18.62
C TYR A 145 -11.03 9.10 20.13
N ASN A 146 -12.23 9.45 20.59
CA ASN A 146 -12.47 9.77 21.99
C ASN A 146 -11.42 10.75 22.51
N ASP A 147 -10.87 10.52 23.69
CA ASP A 147 -9.78 11.30 24.28
C ASP A 147 -8.38 10.79 23.86
N ASN A 148 -8.31 9.83 22.92
CA ASN A 148 -7.05 9.26 22.45
C ASN A 148 -6.55 9.98 21.21
N CYS A 149 -5.23 10.12 21.13
CA CYS A 149 -4.52 10.66 19.98
C CYS A 149 -3.26 9.83 19.75
N LYS A 150 -3.11 9.31 18.53
CA LYS A 150 -1.91 8.57 18.12
C LYS A 150 -1.34 9.20 16.86
N GLU A 151 -0.01 9.34 16.81
CA GLU A 151 0.73 9.72 15.61
C GLU A 151 1.71 8.62 15.26
N PHE A 152 1.74 8.23 13.99
CA PHE A 152 2.61 7.18 13.48
C PHE A 152 3.01 7.44 12.04
N ASN A 153 4.07 6.78 11.61
CA ASN A 153 4.58 6.85 10.24
C ASN A 153 5.09 5.48 9.78
N LYS A 154 5.55 5.38 8.53
CA LYS A 154 6.03 4.11 7.97
C LYS A 154 7.20 3.51 8.73
N LYS A 155 8.13 4.34 9.24
CA LYS A 155 9.30 3.85 9.99
C LYS A 155 8.88 3.22 11.30
N LEU A 156 8.07 3.90 12.10
CA LEU A 156 7.54 3.36 13.35
C LEU A 156 6.79 2.05 13.11
N TYR A 157 5.95 2.02 12.10
CA TYR A 157 5.21 0.81 11.73
C TYR A 157 6.12 -0.36 11.34
N ALA A 158 7.17 -0.10 10.55
CA ALA A 158 8.13 -1.13 10.18
C ALA A 158 8.91 -1.65 11.40
N ASP A 159 9.34 -0.75 12.29
CA ASP A 159 10.05 -1.11 13.52
C ASP A 159 9.18 -1.97 14.45
N ASP A 160 7.89 -1.64 14.58
CA ASP A 160 6.96 -2.40 15.43
C ASP A 160 6.67 -3.78 14.83
N LEU A 161 6.41 -3.87 13.52
CA LEU A 161 6.19 -5.16 12.86
C LEU A 161 7.39 -6.10 12.98
N ILE A 162 8.62 -5.60 12.86
CA ILE A 162 9.82 -6.43 13.01
C ILE A 162 9.93 -6.94 14.45
N LYS A 163 9.67 -6.10 15.48
CA LYS A 163 9.63 -6.54 16.88
C LYS A 163 8.56 -7.61 17.15
N GLU A 164 7.45 -7.55 16.42
CA GLU A 164 6.36 -8.53 16.52
C GLU A 164 6.64 -9.84 15.74
N GLY A 165 7.81 -9.97 15.12
CA GLY A 165 8.21 -11.17 14.38
C GLY A 165 7.79 -11.20 12.92
N PHE A 166 7.64 -10.06 12.30
CA PHE A 166 7.35 -9.97 10.86
C PHE A 166 8.35 -10.79 10.04
N MET A 167 7.85 -11.72 9.21
CA MET A 167 8.64 -12.66 8.40
C MET A 167 9.66 -13.51 9.18
N GLY A 168 9.49 -13.69 10.50
CA GLY A 168 10.43 -14.45 11.34
C GLY A 168 11.74 -13.73 11.62
N LEU A 169 11.76 -12.39 11.54
CA LEU A 169 12.94 -11.54 11.75
C LEU A 169 13.02 -10.92 13.16
N ALA A 170 12.24 -11.42 14.11
CA ALA A 170 12.28 -10.95 15.51
C ALA A 170 13.48 -11.49 16.27
#